data_f215302b1f85ebe4ed8781eb6c893812
#
_entry.id   f215302b1f85ebe4ed8781eb6c893812
#
_cell.length_a   1.000
_cell.length_b   1.000
_cell.length_c   1.000
_cell.angle_alpha   90.00
_cell.angle_beta   90.00
_cell.angle_gamma   90.00
#
_symmetry.space_group_name_H-M   'P 1'
#
loop_
_entity.id
_entity.type
_entity.pdbx_description
1 polymer ?
#
loop_
_entity_poly.entity_id
_entity_poly.type
_entity_poly.pdbx_seq_one_letter_code
_entity_poly.pdbx_strand_id
1 'polypeptide(L)'
;MTRITSRRDFLKQTSAFTAGLAFSSWAGSALATTAVNQPLFDISLAQWSLHRALRGGKLDNLDFAKVTKEEFGIEAVEYVNQFFKDKANDEKYLAEMNKRAAAVGVKNVLIMIDGEGALGDPDAKKRTLAIENHHKWVTAAKTLGCHSIRVNARSNGSFEEQQKLAADGLRRLTEFAMQYGINVLVENHGGLSSNGAWLAGVMKMVNLPECGTLPDFGNFVLDRK
;
A
#
# COMPACT_ATOMS: atom_id res chain seq x y z
N MET A 1 -2.34 -24.11 -31.37
CA MET A 1 -1.41 -24.52 -30.27
C MET A 1 -0.46 -23.36 -29.99
N THR A 2 -0.78 -22.55 -29.01
CA THR A 2 0.01 -21.37 -28.63
C THR A 2 1.01 -21.81 -27.55
N ARG A 3 2.30 -21.76 -27.86
CA ARG A 3 3.38 -22.07 -26.92
C ARG A 3 3.44 -21.00 -25.82
N ILE A 4 3.23 -21.41 -24.58
CA ILE A 4 3.48 -20.57 -23.42
C ILE A 4 5.00 -20.46 -23.26
N THR A 5 5.58 -19.31 -23.55
CA THR A 5 7.00 -19.01 -23.34
C THR A 5 7.27 -18.90 -21.84
N SER A 6 8.26 -19.62 -21.34
CA SER A 6 8.67 -19.57 -19.93
C SER A 6 9.35 -18.23 -19.60
N ARG A 7 9.32 -17.81 -18.33
CA ARG A 7 10.01 -16.60 -17.84
C ARG A 7 11.51 -16.57 -18.21
N ARG A 8 12.10 -17.73 -18.36
CA ARG A 8 13.51 -17.91 -18.73
C ARG A 8 13.78 -17.62 -20.22
N ASP A 9 12.78 -17.88 -21.07
CA ASP A 9 12.89 -17.63 -22.52
C ASP A 9 12.67 -16.16 -22.85
N PHE A 10 11.85 -15.46 -22.08
CA PHE A 10 11.67 -14.01 -22.18
C PHE A 10 12.98 -13.26 -21.85
N LEU A 11 13.68 -13.67 -20.80
CA LEU A 11 14.96 -13.05 -20.42
C LEU A 11 16.10 -13.30 -21.40
N LYS A 12 16.05 -14.39 -22.17
CA LYS A 12 17.06 -14.71 -23.21
C LYS A 12 16.83 -13.95 -24.51
N GLN A 13 15.60 -13.54 -24.81
CA GLN A 13 15.27 -12.79 -26.03
C GLN A 13 15.63 -11.30 -25.94
N THR A 14 15.75 -10.73 -24.76
CA THR A 14 16.18 -9.34 -24.56
C THR A 14 17.69 -9.13 -24.66
N SER A 15 18.50 -10.19 -24.68
CA SER A 15 19.97 -10.11 -24.74
C SER A 15 20.57 -10.18 -26.14
N ALA A 16 19.77 -10.36 -27.19
CA ALA A 16 20.25 -10.66 -28.55
C ALA A 16 20.20 -9.50 -29.56
N PHE A 17 19.98 -8.24 -29.11
CA PHE A 17 19.89 -7.10 -30.04
C PHE A 17 21.04 -6.07 -29.92
N THR A 18 22.26 -6.53 -29.59
CA THR A 18 23.45 -5.68 -29.65
C THR A 18 24.64 -6.39 -30.29
N ALA A 19 24.58 -6.62 -31.59
CA ALA A 19 25.80 -6.89 -32.39
C ALA A 19 25.54 -6.49 -33.84
N GLY A 20 26.11 -5.42 -34.28
CA GLY A 20 26.30 -5.12 -35.67
C GLY A 20 26.09 -3.65 -36.06
N LEU A 21 27.16 -2.86 -35.99
CA LEU A 21 27.58 -1.93 -37.05
C LEU A 21 28.87 -1.23 -36.58
N ALA A 22 29.97 -1.64 -37.20
CA ALA A 22 31.26 -0.98 -37.04
C ALA A 22 31.52 -0.01 -38.21
N PHE A 23 32.30 1.04 -37.89
CA PHE A 23 33.03 1.97 -38.75
C PHE A 23 32.30 3.22 -39.30
N SER A 24 32.59 4.35 -38.64
CA SER A 24 33.32 5.42 -39.28
C SER A 24 33.71 6.46 -38.22
N SER A 25 35.02 6.74 -38.16
CA SER A 25 35.70 7.71 -37.33
C SER A 25 35.30 9.13 -37.69
N TRP A 26 34.77 9.91 -36.71
CA TRP A 26 35.05 11.34 -36.58
C TRP A 26 34.95 11.75 -35.12
N ALA A 27 36.05 12.41 -34.68
CA ALA A 27 36.22 12.89 -33.32
C ALA A 27 35.18 13.98 -33.02
N GLY A 28 34.19 13.62 -32.27
CA GLY A 28 33.34 14.55 -31.54
C GLY A 28 33.14 13.89 -30.15
N SER A 29 33.54 14.61 -29.10
CA SER A 29 33.31 14.16 -27.71
C SER A 29 31.80 13.98 -27.49
N ALA A 30 31.30 12.83 -27.84
CA ALA A 30 29.96 12.40 -27.41
C ALA A 30 30.10 12.15 -25.90
N LEU A 31 29.64 13.09 -25.10
CA LEU A 31 29.21 12.80 -23.74
C LEU A 31 28.17 11.68 -23.85
N ALA A 32 28.64 10.45 -23.64
CA ALA A 32 27.74 9.34 -23.43
C ALA A 32 26.94 9.67 -22.16
N THR A 33 25.81 10.32 -22.32
CA THR A 33 24.77 10.30 -21.31
C THR A 33 24.39 8.84 -21.15
N THR A 34 24.98 8.20 -20.14
CA THR A 34 24.43 6.96 -19.62
C THR A 34 22.98 7.28 -19.27
N ALA A 35 22.05 6.86 -20.13
CA ALA A 35 20.65 6.85 -19.77
C ALA A 35 20.57 5.99 -18.51
N VAL A 36 20.52 6.65 -17.37
CA VAL A 36 20.20 6.01 -16.11
C VAL A 36 18.83 5.40 -16.38
N ASN A 37 18.77 4.07 -16.47
CA ASN A 37 17.53 3.34 -16.62
C ASN A 37 16.71 3.65 -15.38
N GLN A 38 15.91 4.71 -15.43
CA GLN A 38 14.98 5.05 -14.36
C GLN A 38 14.04 3.84 -14.21
N PRO A 39 13.87 3.29 -13.01
CA PRO A 39 12.93 2.21 -12.80
C PRO A 39 11.54 2.66 -13.25
N LEU A 40 10.77 1.74 -13.87
CA LEU A 40 9.40 2.02 -14.34
C LEU A 40 8.44 2.36 -13.18
N PHE A 41 8.81 1.98 -11.95
CA PHE A 41 8.03 2.22 -10.74
C PHE A 41 8.97 2.23 -9.53
N ASP A 42 8.55 2.95 -8.51
CA ASP A 42 9.17 2.88 -7.18
C ASP A 42 8.53 1.75 -6.38
N ILE A 43 9.28 1.20 -5.42
CA ILE A 43 8.79 0.16 -4.51
C ILE A 43 8.82 0.66 -3.07
N SER A 44 7.88 0.19 -2.26
CA SER A 44 7.87 0.37 -0.81
C SER A 44 7.93 -0.98 -0.10
N LEU A 45 8.45 -1.00 1.13
CA LEU A 45 8.42 -2.18 1.97
C LEU A 45 7.26 -2.09 2.96
N ALA A 46 6.34 -3.05 2.86
CA ALA A 46 5.28 -3.21 3.85
C ALA A 46 5.86 -3.76 5.17
N GLN A 47 5.57 -3.12 6.27
CA GLN A 47 6.03 -3.52 7.61
C GLN A 47 5.61 -4.95 7.98
N TRP A 48 4.50 -5.42 7.39
CA TRP A 48 4.05 -6.79 7.54
C TRP A 48 5.07 -7.82 7.02
N SER A 49 5.91 -7.48 6.07
CA SER A 49 6.99 -8.35 5.55
C SER A 49 7.95 -8.78 6.67
N LEU A 50 8.16 -7.93 7.67
CA LEU A 50 9.02 -8.18 8.83
C LEU A 50 8.25 -8.46 10.12
N HIS A 51 6.94 -8.79 10.04
CA HIS A 51 6.06 -8.97 11.20
C HIS A 51 6.58 -9.96 12.24
N ARG A 52 7.31 -11.02 11.83
CA ARG A 52 7.89 -11.99 12.76
C ARG A 52 9.03 -11.39 13.60
N ALA A 53 9.86 -10.55 12.98
CA ALA A 53 10.95 -9.86 13.70
C ALA A 53 10.40 -8.82 14.67
N LEU A 54 9.40 -8.05 14.25
CA LEU A 54 8.71 -7.05 15.07
C LEU A 54 8.01 -7.69 16.27
N ARG A 55 7.18 -8.72 16.05
CA ARG A 55 6.48 -9.43 17.13
C ARG A 55 7.41 -10.19 18.06
N GLY A 56 8.53 -10.68 17.55
CA GLY A 56 9.55 -11.37 18.33
C GLY A 56 10.53 -10.45 19.05
N GLY A 57 10.34 -9.12 18.99
CA GLY A 57 11.23 -8.13 19.64
C GLY A 57 12.64 -8.07 19.05
N LYS A 58 12.87 -8.65 17.87
CA LYS A 58 14.16 -8.59 17.16
C LYS A 58 14.33 -7.30 16.35
N LEU A 59 13.25 -6.62 16.10
CA LEU A 59 13.20 -5.33 15.39
C LEU A 59 12.24 -4.42 16.16
N ASP A 60 12.72 -3.22 16.52
CA ASP A 60 11.87 -2.17 17.07
C ASP A 60 11.13 -1.45 15.93
N ASN A 61 9.88 -1.03 16.18
CA ASN A 61 9.09 -0.28 15.21
C ASN A 61 9.80 1.00 14.74
N LEU A 62 10.50 1.70 15.64
CA LEU A 62 11.24 2.92 15.33
C LEU A 62 12.44 2.68 14.42
N ASP A 63 12.98 1.47 14.34
CA ASP A 63 14.13 1.13 13.50
C ASP A 63 13.70 0.55 12.13
N PHE A 64 12.39 0.39 11.89
CA PHE A 64 11.90 -0.24 10.67
C PHE A 64 12.35 0.50 9.40
N ALA A 65 12.24 1.83 9.35
CA ALA A 65 12.67 2.62 8.19
C ALA A 65 14.17 2.49 7.94
N LYS A 66 14.98 2.50 9.01
CA LYS A 66 16.44 2.30 8.93
C LYS A 66 16.78 0.92 8.35
N VAL A 67 16.20 -0.14 8.89
CA VAL A 67 16.41 -1.52 8.39
C VAL A 67 15.95 -1.65 6.93
N THR A 68 14.83 -1.02 6.56
CA THR A 68 14.35 -1.00 5.18
C THR A 68 15.39 -0.44 4.22
N LYS A 69 16.05 0.67 4.59
CA LYS A 69 17.09 1.28 3.77
C LYS A 69 18.39 0.47 3.76
N GLU A 70 18.88 0.08 4.94
CA GLU A 70 20.20 -0.52 5.09
C GLU A 70 20.26 -1.96 4.58
N GLU A 71 19.22 -2.78 4.82
CA GLU A 71 19.22 -4.20 4.47
C GLU A 71 18.59 -4.47 3.09
N PHE A 72 17.66 -3.63 2.64
CA PHE A 72 16.90 -3.88 1.40
C PHE A 72 17.14 -2.81 0.32
N GLY A 73 17.76 -1.68 0.64
CA GLY A 73 17.97 -0.58 -0.30
C GLY A 73 16.68 0.14 -0.71
N ILE A 74 15.56 -0.08 0.00
CA ILE A 74 14.25 0.49 -0.32
C ILE A 74 14.10 1.84 0.39
N GLU A 75 13.53 2.83 -0.29
CA GLU A 75 13.44 4.23 0.17
C GLU A 75 11.99 4.64 0.54
N ALA A 76 11.09 3.68 0.67
CA ALA A 76 9.72 3.95 1.06
C ALA A 76 9.17 2.83 1.95
N VAL A 77 8.33 3.18 2.92
CA VAL A 77 7.76 2.24 3.89
C VAL A 77 6.25 2.40 4.03
N GLU A 78 5.59 1.27 4.31
CA GLU A 78 4.18 1.18 4.64
C GLU A 78 4.06 0.59 6.04
N TYR A 79 3.60 1.39 6.98
CA TYR A 79 3.46 0.97 8.37
C TYR A 79 2.21 0.12 8.61
N VAL A 80 2.22 -0.66 9.70
CA VAL A 80 1.05 -1.39 10.19
C VAL A 80 0.73 -0.93 11.61
N ASN A 81 -0.49 -0.48 11.83
CA ASN A 81 -0.94 0.10 13.10
C ASN A 81 -0.71 -0.82 14.31
N GLN A 82 -0.74 -2.14 14.12
CA GLN A 82 -0.57 -3.12 15.19
C GLN A 82 0.81 -3.03 15.88
N PHE A 83 1.85 -2.52 15.20
CA PHE A 83 3.20 -2.43 15.76
C PHE A 83 3.45 -1.17 16.59
N PHE A 84 2.49 -0.22 16.56
CA PHE A 84 2.53 1.00 17.39
C PHE A 84 1.11 1.41 17.82
N LYS A 85 0.31 0.43 18.22
CA LYS A 85 -1.13 0.54 18.46
C LYS A 85 -1.52 1.66 19.43
N ASP A 86 -0.75 1.81 20.52
CA ASP A 86 -1.03 2.80 21.55
C ASP A 86 -0.38 4.16 21.29
N LYS A 87 0.18 4.36 20.07
CA LYS A 87 0.97 5.51 19.68
C LYS A 87 0.32 6.40 18.62
N ALA A 88 -0.91 6.10 18.20
CA ALA A 88 -1.59 6.87 17.17
C ALA A 88 -1.71 8.38 17.51
N ASN A 89 -1.86 8.71 18.80
CA ASN A 89 -1.96 10.07 19.31
C ASN A 89 -0.71 10.54 20.07
N ASP A 90 0.38 9.77 20.05
CA ASP A 90 1.65 10.13 20.70
C ASP A 90 2.52 10.94 19.73
N GLU A 91 2.35 12.27 19.75
CA GLU A 91 3.07 13.18 18.86
C GLU A 91 4.59 13.03 18.94
N LYS A 92 5.13 12.77 20.13
CA LYS A 92 6.58 12.59 20.31
C LYS A 92 7.06 11.32 19.63
N TYR A 93 6.29 10.23 19.75
CA TYR A 93 6.61 8.97 19.10
C TYR A 93 6.54 9.09 17.57
N LEU A 94 5.48 9.70 17.05
CA LEU A 94 5.33 9.94 15.61
C LEU A 94 6.43 10.87 15.07
N ALA A 95 6.82 11.90 15.83
CA ALA A 95 7.94 12.77 15.46
C ALA A 95 9.28 12.00 15.42
N GLU A 96 9.51 11.07 16.35
CA GLU A 96 10.71 10.22 16.33
C GLU A 96 10.70 9.25 15.13
N MET A 97 9.54 8.67 14.76
CA MET A 97 9.40 7.88 13.53
C MET A 97 9.82 8.71 12.30
N ASN A 98 9.30 9.93 12.16
CA ASN A 98 9.64 10.84 11.07
C ASN A 98 11.13 11.18 11.04
N LYS A 99 11.69 11.51 12.19
CA LYS A 99 13.11 11.85 12.33
C LYS A 99 14.00 10.70 11.86
N ARG A 100 13.71 9.47 12.28
CA ARG A 100 14.50 8.29 11.90
C ARG A 100 14.35 7.94 10.42
N ALA A 101 13.14 8.03 9.87
CA ALA A 101 12.91 7.82 8.44
C ALA A 101 13.65 8.87 7.59
N ALA A 102 13.56 10.16 7.96
CA ALA A 102 14.23 11.24 7.28
C ALA A 102 15.76 11.13 7.34
N ALA A 103 16.32 10.67 8.49
CA ALA A 103 17.77 10.51 8.67
C ALA A 103 18.39 9.52 7.69
N VAL A 104 17.61 8.59 7.13
CA VAL A 104 18.05 7.59 6.15
C VAL A 104 17.43 7.81 4.75
N GLY A 105 16.73 8.92 4.54
CA GLY A 105 16.11 9.26 3.27
C GLY A 105 14.92 8.38 2.88
N VAL A 106 14.22 7.80 3.85
CA VAL A 106 13.06 6.93 3.62
C VAL A 106 11.76 7.73 3.73
N LYS A 107 10.85 7.54 2.78
CA LYS A 107 9.52 8.15 2.74
C LYS A 107 8.50 7.26 3.44
N ASN A 108 7.63 7.87 4.25
CA ASN A 108 6.44 7.22 4.80
C ASN A 108 5.31 7.29 3.77
N VAL A 109 4.75 6.16 3.36
CA VAL A 109 3.76 6.08 2.27
C VAL A 109 2.35 6.00 2.80
N LEU A 110 2.08 5.02 3.67
CA LEU A 110 0.77 4.82 4.26
C LEU A 110 0.86 4.10 5.62
N ILE A 111 -0.29 4.05 6.32
CA ILE A 111 -0.50 3.17 7.47
C ILE A 111 -1.57 2.13 7.09
N MET A 112 -1.25 0.85 7.22
CA MET A 112 -2.22 -0.25 7.14
C MET A 112 -2.95 -0.36 8.46
N ILE A 113 -4.29 -0.30 8.43
CA ILE A 113 -5.13 -0.28 9.63
C ILE A 113 -5.89 -1.61 9.74
N ASP A 114 -5.61 -2.33 10.81
CA ASP A 114 -6.31 -3.54 11.18
C ASP A 114 -6.84 -3.45 12.62
N GLY A 115 -7.93 -4.20 12.91
CA GLY A 115 -8.42 -4.36 14.28
C GLY A 115 -9.28 -3.22 14.82
N GLU A 116 -9.63 -2.23 14.00
CA GLU A 116 -10.43 -1.05 14.42
C GLU A 116 -11.94 -1.22 14.18
N GLY A 117 -12.40 -2.42 13.84
CA GLY A 117 -13.80 -2.74 13.54
C GLY A 117 -14.07 -2.91 12.04
N ALA A 118 -15.30 -3.31 11.72
CA ALA A 118 -15.74 -3.53 10.34
C ALA A 118 -16.40 -2.25 9.78
N LEU A 119 -15.80 -1.66 8.73
CA LEU A 119 -16.33 -0.46 8.08
C LEU A 119 -17.68 -0.70 7.39
N GLY A 120 -18.02 -1.95 7.10
CA GLY A 120 -19.33 -2.37 6.57
C GLY A 120 -20.17 -3.15 7.59
N ASP A 121 -20.01 -2.94 8.90
CA ASP A 121 -20.81 -3.67 9.90
C ASP A 121 -22.31 -3.44 9.68
N PRO A 122 -23.15 -4.51 9.66
CA PRO A 122 -24.60 -4.38 9.52
C PRO A 122 -25.23 -3.52 10.64
N ASP A 123 -24.70 -3.59 11.86
CA ASP A 123 -25.12 -2.74 12.95
C ASP A 123 -24.57 -1.31 12.73
N ALA A 124 -25.49 -0.35 12.56
CA ALA A 124 -25.12 1.04 12.28
C ALA A 124 -24.28 1.69 13.39
N LYS A 125 -24.47 1.32 14.65
CA LYS A 125 -23.67 1.84 15.77
C LYS A 125 -22.24 1.28 15.73
N LYS A 126 -22.09 -0.03 15.49
CA LYS A 126 -20.79 -0.65 15.35
C LYS A 126 -20.04 -0.13 14.12
N ARG A 127 -20.75 0.08 13.01
CA ARG A 127 -20.16 0.69 11.80
C ARG A 127 -19.67 2.11 12.07
N THR A 128 -20.48 2.94 12.76
CA THR A 128 -20.05 4.29 13.14
C THR A 128 -18.85 4.26 14.08
N LEU A 129 -18.84 3.40 15.09
CA LEU A 129 -17.71 3.25 15.99
C LEU A 129 -16.43 2.79 15.24
N ALA A 130 -16.57 1.86 14.27
CA ALA A 130 -15.45 1.46 13.45
C ALA A 130 -14.86 2.64 12.67
N ILE A 131 -15.71 3.49 12.07
CA ILE A 131 -15.25 4.70 11.36
C ILE A 131 -14.51 5.63 12.33
N GLU A 132 -15.07 5.93 13.50
CA GLU A 132 -14.47 6.77 14.52
C GLU A 132 -13.12 6.23 15.03
N ASN A 133 -13.00 4.91 15.19
CA ASN A 133 -11.75 4.27 15.57
C ASN A 133 -10.63 4.45 14.53
N HIS A 134 -10.97 4.63 13.25
CA HIS A 134 -10.00 4.91 12.18
C HIS A 134 -9.52 6.37 12.18
N HIS A 135 -10.27 7.32 12.77
CA HIS A 135 -9.93 8.75 12.72
C HIS A 135 -8.55 9.06 13.29
N LYS A 136 -8.15 8.45 14.41
CA LYS A 136 -6.82 8.61 14.99
C LYS A 136 -5.69 8.20 14.04
N TRP A 137 -5.93 7.22 13.18
CA TRP A 137 -4.95 6.74 12.20
C TRP A 137 -4.87 7.65 10.97
N VAL A 138 -5.96 8.30 10.60
CA VAL A 138 -5.93 9.37 9.58
C VAL A 138 -5.05 10.52 10.07
N THR A 139 -5.22 10.96 11.32
CA THR A 139 -4.39 12.04 11.90
C THR A 139 -2.92 11.61 12.06
N ALA A 140 -2.67 10.37 12.50
CA ALA A 140 -1.32 9.82 12.57
C ALA A 140 -0.65 9.75 11.18
N ALA A 141 -1.38 9.30 10.15
CA ALA A 141 -0.89 9.28 8.78
C ALA A 141 -0.52 10.69 8.28
N LYS A 142 -1.36 11.69 8.59
CA LYS A 142 -1.04 13.09 8.30
C LYS A 142 0.25 13.54 8.99
N THR A 143 0.40 13.24 10.28
CA THR A 143 1.59 13.59 11.07
C THR A 143 2.84 12.91 10.51
N LEU A 144 2.74 11.66 10.06
CA LEU A 144 3.85 10.91 9.45
C LEU A 144 4.16 11.35 8.02
N GLY A 145 3.37 12.24 7.41
CA GLY A 145 3.55 12.65 6.03
C GLY A 145 3.15 11.60 5.01
N CYS A 146 2.37 10.60 5.41
CA CYS A 146 1.77 9.64 4.50
C CYS A 146 0.74 10.31 3.59
N HIS A 147 0.55 9.75 2.39
CA HIS A 147 -0.52 10.22 1.49
C HIS A 147 -1.82 9.42 1.63
N SER A 148 -1.80 8.28 2.30
CA SER A 148 -2.95 7.38 2.39
C SER A 148 -2.98 6.60 3.70
N ILE A 149 -4.14 6.05 4.00
CA ILE A 149 -4.31 4.91 4.89
C ILE A 149 -4.83 3.71 4.08
N ARG A 150 -4.47 2.49 4.46
CA ARG A 150 -5.06 1.25 3.91
C ARG A 150 -6.03 0.66 4.92
N VAL A 151 -7.21 0.28 4.47
CA VAL A 151 -8.29 -0.29 5.29
C VAL A 151 -8.87 -1.56 4.66
N ASN A 152 -9.68 -2.28 5.42
CA ASN A 152 -10.44 -3.46 4.97
C ASN A 152 -11.92 -3.10 4.76
N ALA A 153 -12.53 -3.57 3.66
CA ALA A 153 -13.96 -3.43 3.39
C ALA A 153 -14.76 -4.61 3.99
N ARG A 154 -14.53 -4.92 5.28
CA ARG A 154 -15.20 -6.05 5.95
C ARG A 154 -16.66 -5.72 6.21
N SER A 155 -17.55 -6.68 5.90
CA SER A 155 -19.00 -6.61 6.13
C SER A 155 -19.59 -8.01 6.33
N ASN A 156 -20.90 -8.10 6.55
CA ASN A 156 -21.69 -9.34 6.62
C ASN A 156 -23.06 -9.15 5.97
N GLY A 157 -23.67 -10.24 5.48
CA GLY A 157 -24.94 -10.24 4.78
C GLY A 157 -24.82 -10.77 3.35
N SER A 158 -25.81 -10.49 2.51
CA SER A 158 -25.78 -10.82 1.08
C SER A 158 -24.71 -10.02 0.33
N PHE A 159 -24.44 -10.40 -0.90
CA PHE A 159 -23.47 -9.73 -1.78
C PHE A 159 -23.77 -8.21 -1.91
N GLU A 160 -25.00 -7.87 -2.20
CA GLU A 160 -25.48 -6.50 -2.41
C GLU A 160 -25.56 -5.70 -1.11
N GLU A 161 -25.99 -6.33 -0.02
CA GLU A 161 -26.02 -5.70 1.31
C GLU A 161 -24.63 -5.32 1.77
N GLN A 162 -23.67 -6.25 1.66
CA GLN A 162 -22.28 -5.98 2.01
C GLN A 162 -21.68 -4.84 1.17
N GLN A 163 -21.99 -4.77 -0.15
CA GLN A 163 -21.55 -3.64 -0.99
C GLN A 163 -22.06 -2.31 -0.46
N LYS A 164 -23.34 -2.20 -0.15
CA LYS A 164 -23.96 -0.97 0.35
C LYS A 164 -23.38 -0.54 1.68
N LEU A 165 -23.23 -1.48 2.62
CA LEU A 165 -22.70 -1.22 3.95
C LEU A 165 -21.23 -0.82 3.92
N ALA A 166 -20.42 -1.53 3.14
CA ALA A 166 -19.00 -1.20 2.95
C ALA A 166 -18.84 0.17 2.29
N ALA A 167 -19.64 0.47 1.27
CA ALA A 167 -19.62 1.78 0.61
C ALA A 167 -20.02 2.92 1.55
N ASP A 168 -21.02 2.74 2.42
CA ASP A 168 -21.40 3.72 3.44
C ASP A 168 -20.23 4.03 4.39
N GLY A 169 -19.62 3.00 4.97
CA GLY A 169 -18.52 3.20 5.91
C GLY A 169 -17.28 3.80 5.25
N LEU A 170 -16.91 3.34 4.06
CA LEU A 170 -15.78 3.87 3.31
C LEU A 170 -16.00 5.32 2.90
N ARG A 171 -17.20 5.69 2.41
CA ARG A 171 -17.53 7.08 2.06
C ARG A 171 -17.37 7.99 3.26
N ARG A 172 -17.97 7.66 4.39
CA ARG A 172 -17.91 8.47 5.61
C ARG A 172 -16.49 8.62 6.14
N LEU A 173 -15.69 7.55 6.09
CA LEU A 173 -14.28 7.60 6.47
C LEU A 173 -13.48 8.47 5.49
N THR A 174 -13.74 8.35 4.19
CA THR A 174 -13.06 9.16 3.16
C THR A 174 -13.38 10.64 3.32
N GLU A 175 -14.65 11.00 3.53
CA GLU A 175 -15.07 12.38 3.77
C GLU A 175 -14.38 13.01 5.00
N PHE A 176 -14.11 12.21 6.05
CA PHE A 176 -13.28 12.64 7.16
C PHE A 176 -11.82 12.79 6.75
N ALA A 177 -11.25 11.79 6.06
CA ALA A 177 -9.84 11.76 5.69
C ALA A 177 -9.45 12.88 4.71
N MET A 178 -10.37 13.28 3.82
CA MET A 178 -10.19 14.41 2.89
C MET A 178 -9.84 15.72 3.61
N GLN A 179 -10.37 15.95 4.80
CA GLN A 179 -10.07 17.16 5.61
C GLN A 179 -8.59 17.24 6.01
N TYR A 180 -7.89 16.11 5.99
CA TYR A 180 -6.47 15.98 6.30
C TYR A 180 -5.61 15.80 5.05
N GLY A 181 -6.21 15.71 3.86
CA GLY A 181 -5.52 15.40 2.61
C GLY A 181 -4.99 13.96 2.57
N ILE A 182 -5.70 13.02 3.19
CA ILE A 182 -5.35 11.60 3.26
C ILE A 182 -6.34 10.80 2.41
N ASN A 183 -5.82 9.95 1.53
CA ASN A 183 -6.64 9.02 0.76
C ASN A 183 -6.94 7.74 1.57
N VAL A 184 -8.07 7.11 1.26
CA VAL A 184 -8.47 5.82 1.83
C VAL A 184 -8.35 4.75 0.77
N LEU A 185 -7.44 3.79 0.97
CA LEU A 185 -7.20 2.69 0.05
C LEU A 185 -7.75 1.38 0.63
N VAL A 186 -8.53 0.66 -0.17
CA VAL A 186 -9.07 -0.64 0.23
C VAL A 186 -8.22 -1.77 -0.33
N GLU A 187 -7.68 -2.61 0.55
CA GLU A 187 -7.07 -3.86 0.13
C GLU A 187 -8.14 -4.96 -0.03
N ASN A 188 -8.01 -5.78 -1.06
CA ASN A 188 -8.76 -7.02 -1.24
C ASN A 188 -8.23 -8.10 -0.29
N HIS A 189 -8.64 -8.04 0.98
CA HIS A 189 -8.11 -8.85 2.08
C HIS A 189 -9.16 -9.81 2.66
N GLY A 190 -9.52 -10.84 1.90
CA GLY A 190 -10.45 -11.90 2.29
C GLY A 190 -11.94 -11.54 2.16
N GLY A 191 -12.79 -12.53 2.31
CA GLY A 191 -14.23 -12.39 2.11
C GLY A 191 -14.60 -11.89 0.71
N LEU A 192 -15.67 -11.13 0.60
CA LEU A 192 -16.10 -10.57 -0.68
C LEU A 192 -15.15 -9.52 -1.26
N SER A 193 -14.31 -8.88 -0.44
CA SER A 193 -13.31 -7.94 -0.96
C SER A 193 -12.27 -8.62 -1.87
N SER A 194 -12.07 -9.94 -1.75
CA SER A 194 -11.24 -10.74 -2.65
C SER A 194 -11.90 -11.05 -4.01
N ASN A 195 -13.18 -10.68 -4.18
CA ASN A 195 -13.88 -10.72 -5.47
C ASN A 195 -13.75 -9.34 -6.14
N GLY A 196 -13.01 -9.26 -7.25
CA GLY A 196 -12.76 -8.00 -7.93
C GLY A 196 -14.02 -7.28 -8.42
N ALA A 197 -15.05 -8.02 -8.87
CA ALA A 197 -16.33 -7.43 -9.29
C ALA A 197 -17.09 -6.82 -8.10
N TRP A 198 -17.05 -7.48 -6.93
CA TRP A 198 -17.66 -6.95 -5.71
C TRP A 198 -16.96 -5.65 -5.29
N LEU A 199 -15.63 -5.66 -5.23
CA LEU A 199 -14.85 -4.49 -4.81
C LEU A 199 -15.02 -3.31 -5.79
N ALA A 200 -15.03 -3.58 -7.10
CA ALA A 200 -15.30 -2.55 -8.10
C ALA A 200 -16.71 -1.94 -7.91
N GLY A 201 -17.71 -2.75 -7.54
CA GLY A 201 -19.06 -2.29 -7.20
C GLY A 201 -19.04 -1.36 -5.98
N VAL A 202 -18.29 -1.71 -4.93
CA VAL A 202 -18.11 -0.85 -3.74
C VAL A 202 -17.48 0.49 -4.13
N MET A 203 -16.37 0.48 -4.90
CA MET A 203 -15.71 1.72 -5.34
C MET A 203 -16.65 2.62 -6.15
N LYS A 204 -17.44 2.03 -7.07
CA LYS A 204 -18.45 2.76 -7.83
C LYS A 204 -19.52 3.41 -6.93
N MET A 205 -19.94 2.74 -5.86
CA MET A 205 -20.90 3.28 -4.89
C MET A 205 -20.29 4.38 -4.04
N VAL A 206 -19.02 4.25 -3.61
CA VAL A 206 -18.31 5.30 -2.87
C VAL A 206 -18.17 6.54 -3.73
N ASN A 207 -17.74 6.44 -4.96
CA ASN A 207 -17.64 7.51 -5.95
C ASN A 207 -16.98 8.80 -5.41
N LEU A 208 -15.83 8.62 -4.75
CA LEU A 208 -14.96 9.70 -4.29
C LEU A 208 -13.55 9.44 -4.83
N PRO A 209 -12.89 10.42 -5.46
CA PRO A 209 -11.55 10.23 -6.04
C PRO A 209 -10.49 9.90 -5.00
N GLU A 210 -10.69 10.29 -3.74
CA GLU A 210 -9.79 10.00 -2.62
C GLU A 210 -10.00 8.60 -2.03
N CYS A 211 -10.99 7.84 -2.51
CA CYS A 211 -11.18 6.43 -2.15
C CYS A 211 -10.76 5.54 -3.31
N GLY A 212 -9.71 4.76 -3.12
CA GLY A 212 -9.16 3.87 -4.12
C GLY A 212 -8.92 2.45 -3.62
N THR A 213 -8.16 1.67 -4.38
CA THR A 213 -7.80 0.30 -4.03
C THR A 213 -6.29 0.13 -3.90
N LEU A 214 -5.89 -0.77 -3.01
CA LEU A 214 -4.54 -1.32 -2.91
C LEU A 214 -4.63 -2.81 -3.29
N PRO A 215 -4.45 -3.16 -4.59
CA PRO A 215 -4.64 -4.54 -5.03
C PRO A 215 -3.53 -5.45 -4.53
N ASP A 216 -3.89 -6.44 -3.71
CA ASP A 216 -3.04 -7.57 -3.39
C ASP A 216 -3.32 -8.70 -4.40
N PHE A 217 -2.36 -8.95 -5.31
CA PHE A 217 -2.50 -9.95 -6.35
C PHE A 217 -2.58 -11.39 -5.82
N GLY A 218 -2.12 -11.63 -4.58
CA GLY A 218 -2.20 -12.93 -3.92
C GLY A 218 -3.55 -13.22 -3.29
N ASN A 219 -4.33 -12.19 -3.00
CA ASN A 219 -5.60 -12.29 -2.26
C ASN A 219 -6.84 -12.40 -3.16
N PHE A 220 -6.71 -12.22 -4.46
CA PHE A 220 -7.86 -12.41 -5.36
C PHE A 220 -8.29 -13.87 -5.42
N VAL A 221 -9.60 -14.09 -5.26
CA VAL A 221 -10.22 -15.39 -5.55
C VAL A 221 -10.30 -15.54 -7.06
N LEU A 222 -9.43 -16.37 -7.62
CA LEU A 222 -9.48 -16.74 -9.02
C LEU A 222 -10.24 -18.05 -9.13
N ASP A 223 -11.29 -18.09 -9.98
CA ASP A 223 -11.92 -19.33 -10.38
C ASP A 223 -10.87 -20.20 -11.09
N ARG A 224 -10.29 -21.13 -10.35
CA ARG A 224 -9.42 -22.16 -10.94
C ARG A 224 -10.34 -23.16 -11.64
N LYS A 225 -10.64 -22.93 -12.93
CA LYS A 225 -11.21 -23.95 -13.79
C LYS A 225 -10.18 -24.97 -14.16
#